data_26aafb9663c41ebc8e60e8a076bfcfd4
#
_entry.id   26aafb9663c41ebc8e60e8a076bfcfd4
#
_cell.length_a   1.000
_cell.length_b   1.000
_cell.length_c   1.000
_cell.angle_alpha   90.00
_cell.angle_beta   90.00
_cell.angle_gamma   90.00
#
_symmetry.space_group_name_H-M   'P 1'
#
loop_
_entity.id
_entity.type
_entity.pdbx_description
1 polymer ?
#
loop_
_entity_poly.entity_id
_entity_poly.type
_entity_poly.pdbx_seq_one_letter_code
_entity_poly.pdbx_strand_id
1 'polypeptide(L)'
;MRRELLRGLERLNATTTILQRARRADPLRGMWEAADVQWWWRRPRATDELALPVWFDEVGPVAAAGLTAWDDAWQADVFAVPSIVDEETVWAATLEAHGHRGEALQVLVREGDAPVVGLAIQSGFAMTDELSGTAWMDADQRPPVAQVDGFAIVDRVTRADRPHPMIARNGELVEPRLRQCSLYDPTLDLAIEDADGRVAGYALFWFDHTTLVGLLEPMRVEDEYQRRGLARMLLTNGLDRLARKGARRLKVGFETGAARNLYLGAGFVQTSVDRRLVRSGA
;
A
#
# COMPACT_ATOMS: atom_id res chain seq x y z
N MET A 1 -14.56 20.58 15.08
CA MET A 1 -13.46 19.84 14.41
C MET A 1 -12.18 20.66 14.54
N ARG A 2 -11.07 20.06 14.98
CA ARG A 2 -9.76 20.71 15.12
C ARG A 2 -8.90 20.34 13.91
N ARG A 3 -8.10 21.29 13.38
CA ARG A 3 -7.14 21.07 12.31
C ARG A 3 -5.74 21.31 12.83
N GLU A 4 -4.83 20.38 12.56
CA GLU A 4 -3.41 20.48 12.92
C GLU A 4 -2.54 20.24 11.68
N LEU A 5 -1.30 20.71 11.72
CA LEU A 5 -0.29 20.42 10.70
C LEU A 5 0.67 19.37 11.25
N LEU A 6 0.65 18.18 10.67
CA LEU A 6 1.50 17.06 11.07
C LEU A 6 2.51 16.72 9.97
N ARG A 7 3.66 16.15 10.38
CA ARG A 7 4.73 15.69 9.48
C ARG A 7 5.35 14.38 9.97
N GLY A 8 6.14 13.76 9.12
CA GLY A 8 6.91 12.57 9.48
C GLY A 8 6.05 11.44 10.04
N LEU A 9 6.53 10.79 11.08
CA LEU A 9 5.85 9.68 11.75
C LEU A 9 4.52 10.08 12.41
N GLU A 10 4.38 11.30 12.88
CA GLU A 10 3.11 11.75 13.46
C GLU A 10 2.01 11.76 12.39
N ARG A 11 2.31 12.27 11.19
CA ARG A 11 1.40 12.22 10.05
C ARG A 11 1.10 10.79 9.61
N LEU A 12 2.13 9.94 9.50
CA LEU A 12 1.95 8.52 9.15
C LEU A 12 1.00 7.81 10.12
N ASN A 13 1.19 8.00 11.43
CA ASN A 13 0.35 7.40 12.46
C ASN A 13 -1.09 7.92 12.42
N ALA A 14 -1.28 9.22 12.19
CA ALA A 14 -2.61 9.80 12.03
C ALA A 14 -3.30 9.24 10.77
N THR A 15 -2.62 9.19 9.63
CA THR A 15 -3.17 8.62 8.39
C THR A 15 -3.49 7.13 8.53
N THR A 16 -2.63 6.37 9.21
CA THR A 16 -2.90 4.96 9.57
C THR A 16 -4.24 4.85 10.32
N THR A 17 -4.44 5.66 11.35
CA THR A 17 -5.68 5.67 12.15
C THR A 17 -6.90 6.06 11.32
N ILE A 18 -6.78 7.06 10.44
CA ILE A 18 -7.87 7.47 9.54
C ILE A 18 -8.28 6.31 8.64
N LEU A 19 -7.33 5.63 8.00
CA LEU A 19 -7.60 4.51 7.09
C LEU A 19 -8.22 3.31 7.84
N GLN A 20 -7.77 3.03 9.06
CA GLN A 20 -8.40 2.03 9.92
C GLN A 20 -9.85 2.39 10.27
N ARG A 21 -10.12 3.64 10.64
CA ARG A 21 -11.47 4.13 10.92
C ARG A 21 -12.34 4.09 9.66
N ALA A 22 -11.83 4.52 8.53
CA ALA A 22 -12.52 4.49 7.25
C ALA A 22 -12.89 3.06 6.83
N ARG A 23 -11.96 2.11 6.94
CA ARG A 23 -12.19 0.69 6.62
C ARG A 23 -13.23 0.04 7.54
N ARG A 24 -13.29 0.44 8.81
CA ARG A 24 -14.31 -0.04 9.76
C ARG A 24 -15.69 0.57 9.48
N ALA A 25 -15.74 1.82 9.04
CA ALA A 25 -16.99 2.49 8.67
C ALA A 25 -17.59 1.94 7.37
N ASP A 26 -16.73 1.62 6.38
CA ASP A 26 -17.11 0.99 5.11
C ASP A 26 -16.06 -0.04 4.70
N PRO A 27 -16.37 -1.34 4.83
CA PRO A 27 -15.42 -2.43 4.54
C PRO A 27 -14.96 -2.53 3.08
N LEU A 28 -15.61 -1.87 2.13
CA LEU A 28 -15.29 -1.95 0.70
C LEU A 28 -14.86 -0.63 0.09
N ARG A 29 -15.21 0.49 0.74
CA ARG A 29 -14.90 1.83 0.22
C ARG A 29 -13.41 2.16 0.41
N GLY A 30 -12.95 3.06 -0.46
CA GLY A 30 -11.59 3.56 -0.43
C GLY A 30 -10.60 2.63 -1.13
N MET A 31 -9.54 3.23 -1.62
CA MET A 31 -8.49 2.54 -2.37
C MET A 31 -7.41 1.98 -1.43
N TRP A 32 -7.01 2.75 -0.43
CA TRP A 32 -5.85 2.48 0.39
C TRP A 32 -6.20 1.79 1.72
N GLU A 33 -5.30 0.91 2.15
CA GLU A 33 -5.25 0.38 3.50
C GLU A 33 -4.23 1.16 4.34
N ALA A 34 -4.33 1.06 5.65
CA ALA A 34 -3.30 1.60 6.55
C ALA A 34 -1.89 1.05 6.23
N ALA A 35 -1.82 -0.19 5.76
CA ALA A 35 -0.57 -0.83 5.36
C ALA A 35 0.05 -0.22 4.11
N ASP A 36 -0.74 0.29 3.14
CA ASP A 36 -0.22 0.94 1.93
C ASP A 36 0.64 2.16 2.30
N VAL A 37 0.12 3.05 3.15
CA VAL A 37 0.87 4.25 3.56
C VAL A 37 2.09 3.91 4.41
N GLN A 38 2.04 2.84 5.20
CA GLN A 38 3.19 2.36 5.93
C GLN A 38 4.25 1.74 5.01
N TRP A 39 3.85 1.03 3.95
CA TRP A 39 4.76 0.59 2.91
C TRP A 39 5.39 1.77 2.16
N TRP A 40 4.66 2.84 1.90
CA TRP A 40 5.24 4.04 1.27
C TRP A 40 6.34 4.67 2.12
N TRP A 41 6.28 4.55 3.43
CA TRP A 41 7.29 5.04 4.37
C TRP A 41 8.64 4.32 4.29
N ARG A 42 8.77 3.18 3.64
CA ARG A 42 9.98 2.34 3.57
C ARG A 42 11.25 3.06 3.13
N ARG A 43 11.16 4.15 2.42
CA ARG A 43 12.28 4.98 1.97
C ARG A 43 12.00 6.46 2.21
N PRO A 44 13.05 7.28 2.49
CA PRO A 44 12.90 8.73 2.63
C PRO A 44 12.32 9.36 1.37
N ARG A 45 11.42 10.33 1.56
CA ARG A 45 10.80 11.09 0.48
C ARG A 45 10.83 12.59 0.80
N ALA A 46 10.89 13.44 -0.24
CA ALA A 46 10.85 14.86 -0.10
C ALA A 46 9.60 15.38 0.65
N THR A 47 8.51 14.61 0.61
CA THR A 47 7.25 14.95 1.27
C THR A 47 7.16 14.50 2.73
N ASP A 48 8.12 13.74 3.26
CA ASP A 48 8.02 13.22 4.63
C ASP A 48 7.99 14.36 5.68
N GLU A 49 8.81 15.39 5.47
CA GLU A 49 8.93 16.53 6.39
C GLU A 49 7.94 17.67 6.08
N LEU A 50 7.07 17.52 5.08
CA LEU A 50 6.03 18.50 4.84
C LEU A 50 4.97 18.46 5.94
N ALA A 51 4.67 19.62 6.50
CA ALA A 51 3.58 19.79 7.44
C ALA A 51 2.25 19.82 6.68
N LEU A 52 1.50 18.73 6.71
CA LEU A 52 0.22 18.60 6.01
C LEU A 52 -0.96 18.64 6.98
N PRO A 53 -2.12 19.17 6.55
CA PRO A 53 -3.31 19.25 7.38
C PRO A 53 -3.86 17.88 7.74
N VAL A 54 -4.20 17.74 9.02
CA VAL A 54 -4.96 16.61 9.58
C VAL A 54 -6.11 17.16 10.40
N TRP A 55 -7.29 16.63 10.22
CA TRP A 55 -8.51 17.00 10.95
C TRP A 55 -8.82 15.96 12.02
N PHE A 56 -9.29 16.44 13.15
CA PHE A 56 -9.62 15.64 14.33
C PHE A 56 -11.04 15.89 14.80
N ASP A 57 -11.75 14.83 15.15
CA ASP A 57 -12.95 14.88 16.01
C ASP A 57 -12.57 14.62 17.48
N GLU A 58 -13.56 14.33 18.31
CA GLU A 58 -13.35 14.02 19.74
C GLU A 58 -12.69 12.65 19.96
N VAL A 59 -12.78 11.75 18.99
CA VAL A 59 -12.24 10.39 19.05
C VAL A 59 -10.80 10.30 18.53
N GLY A 60 -10.45 11.17 17.54
CA GLY A 60 -9.10 11.16 16.95
C GLY A 60 -9.07 11.70 15.52
N PRO A 61 -8.02 11.37 14.73
CA PRO A 61 -7.90 11.86 13.36
C PRO A 61 -8.98 11.25 12.46
N VAL A 62 -9.59 12.10 11.60
CA VAL A 62 -10.71 11.76 10.72
C VAL A 62 -10.45 12.05 9.25
N ALA A 63 -9.54 12.97 8.94
CA ALA A 63 -9.12 13.24 7.57
C ALA A 63 -7.69 13.78 7.53
N ALA A 64 -7.01 13.57 6.42
CA ALA A 64 -5.68 14.11 6.17
C ALA A 64 -5.48 14.41 4.69
N ALA A 65 -4.83 15.53 4.41
CA ALA A 65 -4.25 15.82 3.10
C ALA A 65 -3.05 14.89 2.86
N GLY A 66 -3.03 14.25 1.70
CA GLY A 66 -1.98 13.31 1.31
C GLY A 66 -1.12 13.85 0.17
N LEU A 67 0.19 13.94 0.39
CA LEU A 67 1.18 14.14 -0.67
C LEU A 67 2.31 13.15 -0.49
N THR A 68 2.62 12.41 -1.55
CA THR A 68 3.71 11.44 -1.57
C THR A 68 4.59 11.68 -2.79
N ALA A 69 5.86 12.03 -2.58
CA ALA A 69 6.82 12.17 -3.66
C ALA A 69 7.23 10.79 -4.19
N TRP A 70 6.91 10.51 -5.45
CA TRP A 70 7.44 9.40 -6.22
C TRP A 70 8.59 9.89 -7.11
N ASP A 71 9.25 8.99 -7.81
CA ASP A 71 10.46 9.34 -8.58
C ASP A 71 10.16 10.26 -9.77
N ASP A 72 8.95 10.19 -10.34
CA ASP A 72 8.51 10.87 -11.56
C ASP A 72 7.42 11.94 -11.33
N ALA A 73 6.68 11.86 -10.24
CA ALA A 73 5.60 12.78 -9.92
C ALA A 73 5.26 12.72 -8.44
N TRP A 74 4.55 13.73 -7.93
CA TRP A 74 3.95 13.66 -6.60
C TRP A 74 2.53 13.12 -6.69
N GLN A 75 2.17 12.26 -5.79
CA GLN A 75 0.81 11.73 -5.69
C GLN A 75 0.01 12.52 -4.68
N ALA A 76 -1.19 12.96 -5.09
CA ALA A 76 -2.17 13.59 -4.24
C ALA A 76 -3.20 12.55 -3.80
N ASP A 77 -3.48 12.48 -2.51
CA ASP A 77 -4.47 11.57 -1.92
C ASP A 77 -5.39 12.32 -0.96
N VAL A 78 -6.65 11.87 -0.87
CA VAL A 78 -7.61 12.28 0.13
C VAL A 78 -7.80 11.10 1.09
N PHE A 79 -7.37 11.27 2.32
CA PHE A 79 -7.64 10.30 3.37
C PHE A 79 -8.76 10.83 4.26
N ALA A 80 -9.93 10.18 4.26
CA ALA A 80 -11.06 10.63 5.05
C ALA A 80 -11.91 9.45 5.56
N VAL A 81 -12.41 9.59 6.77
CA VAL A 81 -13.49 8.73 7.27
C VAL A 81 -14.78 9.16 6.59
N PRO A 82 -15.52 8.25 5.93
CA PRO A 82 -16.72 8.60 5.19
C PRO A 82 -17.72 9.40 6.02
N SER A 83 -18.33 10.42 5.41
CA SER A 83 -19.41 11.25 5.98
C SER A 83 -19.02 12.10 7.20
N ILE A 84 -17.73 12.20 7.56
CA ILE A 84 -17.28 13.05 8.67
C ILE A 84 -16.68 14.37 8.16
N VAL A 85 -15.85 14.30 7.12
CA VAL A 85 -15.25 15.48 6.48
C VAL A 85 -15.58 15.44 5.01
N ASP A 86 -15.88 16.60 4.44
CA ASP A 86 -16.07 16.76 3.01
C ASP A 86 -14.74 16.52 2.26
N GLU A 87 -14.75 15.60 1.30
CA GLU A 87 -13.58 15.24 0.51
C GLU A 87 -13.04 16.42 -0.32
N GLU A 88 -13.91 17.35 -0.75
CA GLU A 88 -13.51 18.58 -1.46
C GLU A 88 -12.62 19.48 -0.58
N THR A 89 -12.98 19.60 0.71
CA THR A 89 -12.17 20.35 1.68
C THR A 89 -10.77 19.76 1.84
N VAL A 90 -10.65 18.44 1.91
CA VAL A 90 -9.36 17.75 2.04
C VAL A 90 -8.58 17.85 0.74
N TRP A 91 -9.24 17.68 -0.41
CA TRP A 91 -8.64 17.81 -1.73
C TRP A 91 -8.05 19.21 -1.96
N ALA A 92 -8.84 20.26 -1.69
CA ALA A 92 -8.38 21.65 -1.80
C ALA A 92 -7.12 21.90 -0.95
N ALA A 93 -7.11 21.41 0.29
CA ALA A 93 -5.96 21.53 1.18
C ALA A 93 -4.72 20.72 0.70
N THR A 94 -4.95 19.58 0.05
CA THR A 94 -3.87 18.80 -0.58
C THR A 94 -3.23 19.57 -1.72
N LEU A 95 -4.04 20.17 -2.59
CA LEU A 95 -3.55 20.99 -3.70
C LEU A 95 -2.86 22.28 -3.22
N GLU A 96 -3.40 22.95 -2.18
CA GLU A 96 -2.78 24.10 -1.53
C GLU A 96 -1.39 23.74 -0.98
N ALA A 97 -1.26 22.59 -0.33
CA ALA A 97 0.01 22.13 0.23
C ALA A 97 1.07 21.79 -0.84
N HIS A 98 0.65 21.33 -2.02
CA HIS A 98 1.54 21.20 -3.17
C HIS A 98 1.96 22.61 -3.68
N GLY A 99 1.03 23.55 -3.73
CA GLY A 99 1.28 24.92 -4.22
C GLY A 99 1.70 24.95 -5.69
N HIS A 100 2.60 25.89 -6.04
CA HIS A 100 3.18 26.01 -7.38
C HIS A 100 4.58 25.39 -7.47
N ARG A 101 4.78 24.23 -6.83
CA ARG A 101 6.00 23.46 -7.00
C ARG A 101 6.01 22.90 -8.42
N GLY A 102 7.16 22.89 -9.06
CA GLY A 102 7.28 22.50 -10.48
C GLY A 102 7.06 21.03 -10.77
N GLU A 103 6.86 20.18 -9.74
CA GLU A 103 6.65 18.76 -9.91
C GLU A 103 5.26 18.46 -10.46
N ALA A 104 5.19 17.47 -11.36
CA ALA A 104 3.91 16.93 -11.82
C ALA A 104 3.13 16.31 -10.65
N LEU A 105 1.81 16.47 -10.66
CA LEU A 105 0.92 15.77 -9.74
C LEU A 105 0.21 14.62 -10.44
N GLN A 106 0.06 13.52 -9.71
CA GLN A 106 -0.79 12.41 -10.10
C GLN A 106 -1.80 12.10 -9.00
N VAL A 107 -2.89 11.48 -9.38
CA VAL A 107 -3.87 10.88 -8.46
C VAL A 107 -4.35 9.55 -9.04
N LEU A 108 -4.46 8.55 -8.19
CA LEU A 108 -5.15 7.32 -8.55
C LEU A 108 -6.62 7.44 -8.12
N VAL A 109 -7.51 7.12 -9.03
CA VAL A 109 -8.96 7.14 -8.77
C VAL A 109 -9.56 5.81 -9.15
N ARG A 110 -10.51 5.34 -8.37
CA ARG A 110 -11.30 4.16 -8.72
C ARG A 110 -12.26 4.50 -9.85
N GLU A 111 -12.32 3.67 -10.89
CA GLU A 111 -13.36 3.79 -11.89
C GLU A 111 -14.75 3.66 -11.23
N GLY A 112 -15.62 4.64 -11.48
CA GLY A 112 -16.94 4.73 -10.83
C GLY A 112 -16.98 5.61 -9.57
N ASP A 113 -15.85 6.09 -9.05
CA ASP A 113 -15.82 7.11 -7.99
C ASP A 113 -15.97 8.52 -8.61
N ALA A 114 -17.17 8.79 -9.11
CA ALA A 114 -17.47 10.01 -9.84
C ALA A 114 -17.14 11.31 -9.08
N PRO A 115 -17.35 11.43 -7.76
CA PRO A 115 -16.96 12.63 -7.01
C PRO A 115 -15.46 12.93 -7.09
N VAL A 116 -14.60 11.97 -6.77
CA VAL A 116 -13.12 12.16 -6.78
C VAL A 116 -12.60 12.40 -8.19
N VAL A 117 -13.13 11.67 -9.18
CA VAL A 117 -12.82 11.90 -10.60
C VAL A 117 -13.19 13.32 -11.01
N GLY A 118 -14.37 13.78 -10.62
CA GLY A 118 -14.85 15.14 -10.92
C GLY A 118 -13.95 16.21 -10.33
N LEU A 119 -13.55 16.08 -9.04
CA LEU A 119 -12.64 17.00 -8.37
C LEU A 119 -11.27 17.06 -9.09
N ALA A 120 -10.72 15.91 -9.48
CA ALA A 120 -9.45 15.85 -10.19
C ALA A 120 -9.52 16.56 -11.55
N ILE A 121 -10.55 16.27 -12.38
CA ILE A 121 -10.74 16.90 -13.69
C ILE A 121 -10.92 18.41 -13.54
N GLN A 122 -11.75 18.87 -12.61
CA GLN A 122 -11.96 20.30 -12.33
C GLN A 122 -10.67 21.00 -11.89
N SER A 123 -9.76 20.25 -11.27
CA SER A 123 -8.44 20.73 -10.85
C SER A 123 -7.36 20.64 -11.93
N GLY A 124 -7.74 20.33 -13.17
CA GLY A 124 -6.86 20.31 -14.34
C GLY A 124 -6.05 19.01 -14.52
N PHE A 125 -6.47 17.91 -13.87
CA PHE A 125 -5.88 16.61 -14.13
C PHE A 125 -6.46 15.98 -15.41
N ALA A 126 -5.62 15.35 -16.22
CA ALA A 126 -6.01 14.58 -17.40
C ALA A 126 -5.92 13.08 -17.13
N MET A 127 -6.87 12.33 -17.66
CA MET A 127 -6.83 10.86 -17.60
C MET A 127 -5.69 10.31 -18.43
N THR A 128 -5.05 9.24 -17.94
CA THR A 128 -4.07 8.45 -18.69
C THR A 128 -4.66 7.09 -19.06
N ASP A 129 -3.94 6.33 -19.90
CA ASP A 129 -4.29 4.94 -20.22
C ASP A 129 -3.75 3.93 -19.18
N GLU A 130 -3.05 4.42 -18.15
CA GLU A 130 -2.50 3.58 -17.10
C GLU A 130 -3.60 3.11 -16.15
N LEU A 131 -3.75 1.79 -16.09
CA LEU A 131 -4.73 1.10 -15.26
C LEU A 131 -4.03 0.22 -14.24
N SER A 132 -4.60 0.17 -13.06
CA SER A 132 -4.28 -0.82 -12.04
C SER A 132 -5.55 -1.53 -11.60
N GLY A 133 -5.42 -2.55 -10.79
CA GLY A 133 -6.57 -3.26 -10.27
C GLY A 133 -6.40 -3.62 -8.82
N THR A 134 -7.53 -3.68 -8.11
CA THR A 134 -7.59 -4.19 -6.75
C THR A 134 -8.41 -5.47 -6.73
N ALA A 135 -7.92 -6.49 -6.01
CA ALA A 135 -8.64 -7.73 -5.84
C ALA A 135 -8.68 -8.15 -4.37
N TRP A 136 -9.75 -8.83 -3.99
CA TRP A 136 -10.01 -9.30 -2.64
C TRP A 136 -10.29 -10.79 -2.60
N MET A 137 -10.07 -11.39 -1.41
CA MET A 137 -10.38 -12.76 -1.08
C MET A 137 -10.78 -12.85 0.39
N ASP A 138 -11.71 -13.70 0.74
CA ASP A 138 -11.93 -14.10 2.13
C ASP A 138 -10.80 -15.05 2.56
N ALA A 139 -10.25 -14.85 3.76
CA ALA A 139 -9.05 -15.57 4.17
C ALA A 139 -9.25 -17.09 4.36
N ASP A 140 -10.48 -17.53 4.57
CA ASP A 140 -10.86 -18.95 4.63
C ASP A 140 -10.87 -19.63 3.25
N GLN A 141 -10.96 -18.86 2.17
CA GLN A 141 -10.93 -19.33 0.78
C GLN A 141 -9.52 -19.37 0.18
N ARG A 142 -8.50 -19.06 0.98
CA ARG A 142 -7.12 -19.07 0.49
C ARG A 142 -6.71 -20.44 -0.06
N PRO A 143 -5.89 -20.49 -1.13
CA PRO A 143 -5.44 -21.75 -1.69
C PRO A 143 -4.48 -22.49 -0.74
N PRO A 144 -4.33 -23.80 -0.91
CA PRO A 144 -3.31 -24.58 -0.21
C PRO A 144 -1.91 -23.99 -0.42
N VAL A 145 -1.07 -24.13 0.61
CA VAL A 145 0.33 -23.70 0.56
C VAL A 145 1.09 -24.47 -0.53
N ALA A 146 1.67 -23.73 -1.47
CA ALA A 146 2.52 -24.30 -2.51
C ALA A 146 3.96 -24.47 -2.03
N GLN A 147 4.63 -25.51 -2.52
CA GLN A 147 6.04 -25.80 -2.30
C GLN A 147 6.74 -25.96 -3.65
N VAL A 148 8.02 -25.64 -3.69
CA VAL A 148 8.88 -25.85 -4.86
C VAL A 148 10.19 -26.46 -4.37
N ASP A 149 10.55 -27.60 -4.92
CA ASP A 149 11.75 -28.34 -4.52
C ASP A 149 13.03 -27.49 -4.74
N GLY A 150 13.95 -27.58 -3.80
CA GLY A 150 15.19 -26.81 -3.81
C GLY A 150 15.06 -25.35 -3.34
N PHE A 151 13.88 -24.95 -2.87
CA PHE A 151 13.64 -23.62 -2.35
C PHE A 151 12.96 -23.66 -0.96
N ALA A 152 13.34 -22.72 -0.10
CA ALA A 152 12.78 -22.59 1.24
C ALA A 152 12.20 -21.19 1.49
N ILE A 153 11.05 -21.12 2.17
CA ILE A 153 10.52 -19.86 2.71
C ILE A 153 11.19 -19.59 4.07
N VAL A 154 11.76 -18.42 4.19
CA VAL A 154 12.32 -17.87 5.42
C VAL A 154 11.68 -16.50 5.70
N ASP A 155 11.68 -16.07 6.96
CA ASP A 155 11.19 -14.75 7.33
C ASP A 155 12.31 -13.85 7.86
N ARG A 156 12.00 -12.58 8.10
CA ARG A 156 12.99 -11.61 8.54
C ARG A 156 13.52 -11.90 9.96
N VAL A 157 12.78 -12.63 10.78
CA VAL A 157 13.26 -13.08 12.09
C VAL A 157 14.39 -14.09 11.90
N THR A 158 14.19 -15.08 11.05
CA THR A 158 15.19 -16.12 10.71
C THR A 158 16.42 -15.54 10.02
N ARG A 159 16.25 -14.44 9.27
CA ARG A 159 17.32 -13.76 8.52
C ARG A 159 17.82 -12.48 9.17
N ALA A 160 17.64 -12.29 10.46
CA ALA A 160 17.97 -11.05 11.17
C ALA A 160 19.44 -10.60 11.01
N ASP A 161 20.34 -11.54 10.85
CA ASP A 161 21.79 -11.34 10.69
C ASP A 161 22.24 -11.08 9.24
N ARG A 162 21.34 -11.16 8.27
CA ARG A 162 21.65 -10.95 6.85
C ARG A 162 21.09 -9.62 6.33
N PRO A 163 21.66 -9.05 5.25
CA PRO A 163 21.11 -7.86 4.62
C PRO A 163 19.64 -8.06 4.21
N HIS A 164 18.85 -7.02 4.37
CA HIS A 164 17.44 -7.06 3.97
C HIS A 164 17.30 -7.21 2.45
N PRO A 165 16.46 -8.13 1.92
CA PRO A 165 16.35 -8.40 0.47
C PRO A 165 15.99 -7.16 -0.36
N MET A 166 15.31 -6.19 0.24
CA MET A 166 14.81 -5.00 -0.46
C MET A 166 15.83 -3.85 -0.55
N ILE A 167 17.03 -3.97 0.06
CA ILE A 167 18.03 -2.88 0.09
C ILE A 167 18.39 -2.42 -1.32
N ALA A 168 18.63 -3.35 -2.24
CA ALA A 168 19.04 -3.03 -3.60
C ALA A 168 18.08 -2.08 -4.35
N ARG A 169 16.78 -2.11 -3.99
CA ARG A 169 15.74 -1.29 -4.64
C ARG A 169 15.20 -0.15 -3.80
N ASN A 170 15.38 -0.20 -2.48
CA ASN A 170 14.79 0.79 -1.58
C ASN A 170 15.84 1.54 -0.74
N GLY A 171 17.12 1.15 -0.83
CA GLY A 171 18.23 1.74 -0.07
C GLY A 171 18.37 1.15 1.33
N GLU A 172 19.47 1.51 2.00
CA GLU A 172 19.88 0.98 3.31
C GLU A 172 18.87 1.29 4.44
N LEU A 173 18.07 2.33 4.27
CA LEU A 173 17.08 2.75 5.27
C LEU A 173 15.79 1.95 5.24
N VAL A 174 15.61 1.00 4.32
CA VAL A 174 14.35 0.24 4.19
C VAL A 174 13.95 -0.43 5.49
N GLU A 175 14.83 -1.22 6.10
CA GLU A 175 14.50 -1.92 7.33
C GLU A 175 14.36 -1.00 8.56
N PRO A 176 15.26 -0.02 8.81
CA PRO A 176 15.06 0.95 9.88
C PRO A 176 13.71 1.67 9.79
N ARG A 177 13.25 2.01 8.58
CA ARG A 177 11.96 2.67 8.38
C ARG A 177 10.77 1.71 8.51
N LEU A 178 10.85 0.48 8.01
CA LEU A 178 9.82 -0.53 8.25
C LEU A 178 9.61 -0.80 9.74
N ARG A 179 10.68 -0.83 10.53
CA ARG A 179 10.61 -1.01 12.00
C ARG A 179 9.94 0.16 12.74
N GLN A 180 9.76 1.32 12.11
CA GLN A 180 8.99 2.45 12.63
C GLN A 180 7.48 2.28 12.38
N CYS A 181 7.09 1.37 11.49
CA CYS A 181 5.71 1.13 11.09
C CYS A 181 4.99 0.25 12.10
N SER A 182 3.84 0.69 12.60
CA SER A 182 3.08 -0.03 13.64
C SER A 182 2.48 -1.36 13.17
N LEU A 183 2.32 -1.55 11.84
CA LEU A 183 1.80 -2.78 11.24
C LEU A 183 2.91 -3.70 10.72
N TYR A 184 4.18 -3.29 10.80
CA TYR A 184 5.29 -4.13 10.36
C TYR A 184 5.50 -5.32 11.31
N ASP A 185 5.47 -6.51 10.73
CA ASP A 185 5.73 -7.75 11.44
C ASP A 185 6.83 -8.54 10.70
N PRO A 186 8.02 -8.70 11.29
CA PRO A 186 9.14 -9.41 10.64
C PRO A 186 8.83 -10.89 10.34
N THR A 187 7.83 -11.51 10.98
CA THR A 187 7.39 -12.86 10.64
C THR A 187 6.53 -12.92 9.38
N LEU A 188 6.06 -11.77 8.89
CA LEU A 188 5.32 -11.60 7.63
C LEU A 188 6.19 -11.02 6.50
N ASP A 189 7.44 -10.71 6.77
CA ASP A 189 8.43 -10.26 5.80
C ASP A 189 9.22 -11.47 5.30
N LEU A 190 8.80 -12.02 4.16
CA LEU A 190 9.21 -13.32 3.66
C LEU A 190 10.25 -13.21 2.55
N ALA A 191 11.18 -14.16 2.53
CA ALA A 191 12.06 -14.40 1.39
C ALA A 191 12.01 -15.88 0.98
N ILE A 192 12.29 -16.14 -0.28
CA ILE A 192 12.64 -17.48 -0.77
C ILE A 192 14.15 -17.56 -0.91
N GLU A 193 14.74 -18.59 -0.35
CA GLU A 193 16.15 -18.95 -0.55
C GLU A 193 16.26 -20.21 -1.38
N ASP A 194 17.28 -20.24 -2.27
CA ASP A 194 17.71 -21.46 -2.94
C ASP A 194 18.61 -22.32 -2.03
N ALA A 195 19.10 -23.47 -2.55
CA ALA A 195 19.93 -24.38 -1.79
C ALA A 195 21.29 -23.76 -1.33
N ASP A 196 21.76 -22.71 -2.00
CA ASP A 196 22.98 -21.97 -1.64
C ASP A 196 22.69 -20.82 -0.66
N GLY A 197 21.43 -20.61 -0.27
CA GLY A 197 21.01 -19.51 0.61
C GLY A 197 20.92 -18.15 -0.08
N ARG A 198 20.88 -18.12 -1.43
CA ARG A 198 20.65 -16.89 -2.21
C ARG A 198 19.18 -16.57 -2.26
N VAL A 199 18.85 -15.28 -2.19
CA VAL A 199 17.46 -14.81 -2.27
C VAL A 199 16.94 -14.92 -3.70
N ALA A 200 15.99 -15.81 -3.93
CA ALA A 200 15.29 -15.98 -5.20
C ALA A 200 14.06 -15.08 -5.35
N GLY A 201 13.53 -14.57 -4.24
CA GLY A 201 12.40 -13.66 -4.22
C GLY A 201 12.05 -13.23 -2.81
N TYR A 202 11.18 -12.24 -2.69
CA TYR A 202 10.70 -11.72 -1.41
C TYR A 202 9.27 -11.17 -1.52
N ALA A 203 8.58 -11.12 -0.39
CA ALA A 203 7.28 -10.47 -0.27
C ALA A 203 7.06 -9.98 1.17
N LEU A 204 6.44 -8.83 1.32
CA LEU A 204 6.01 -8.33 2.62
C LEU A 204 4.49 -8.39 2.69
N PHE A 205 4.02 -9.03 3.74
CA PHE A 205 2.63 -9.15 4.09
C PHE A 205 2.34 -8.32 5.33
N TRP A 206 1.21 -7.64 5.33
CA TRP A 206 0.80 -6.75 6.40
C TRP A 206 -0.50 -7.26 7.01
N PHE A 207 -0.58 -7.25 8.32
CA PHE A 207 -1.82 -7.57 9.02
C PHE A 207 -2.27 -6.40 9.89
N ASP A 208 -3.43 -5.86 9.58
CA ASP A 208 -4.06 -4.84 10.40
C ASP A 208 -5.06 -5.48 11.38
N HIS A 209 -4.67 -5.55 12.66
CA HIS A 209 -5.50 -6.09 13.74
C HIS A 209 -6.78 -5.30 13.99
N THR A 210 -6.84 -4.02 13.58
CA THR A 210 -8.01 -3.15 13.77
C THR A 210 -9.09 -3.44 12.74
N THR A 211 -8.70 -3.72 11.50
CA THR A 211 -9.60 -3.94 10.37
C THR A 211 -9.73 -5.43 10.01
N LEU A 212 -8.86 -6.27 10.52
CA LEU A 212 -8.69 -7.69 10.20
C LEU A 212 -8.41 -7.92 8.71
N VAL A 213 -7.79 -6.94 8.05
CA VAL A 213 -7.36 -7.03 6.65
C VAL A 213 -5.90 -7.44 6.59
N GLY A 214 -5.60 -8.41 5.73
CA GLY A 214 -4.26 -8.74 5.28
C GLY A 214 -3.98 -8.10 3.92
N LEU A 215 -2.85 -7.42 3.76
CA LEU A 215 -2.39 -6.83 2.51
C LEU A 215 -1.06 -7.48 2.09
N LEU A 216 -0.91 -7.73 0.80
CA LEU A 216 0.37 -8.08 0.17
C LEU A 216 0.92 -6.86 -0.59
N GLU A 217 2.05 -6.34 -0.12
CA GLU A 217 2.81 -5.25 -0.77
C GLU A 217 4.21 -5.14 -0.15
N PRO A 218 5.30 -5.29 -0.89
CA PRO A 218 5.43 -5.74 -2.28
C PRO A 218 5.60 -7.25 -2.41
N MET A 219 5.66 -7.74 -3.67
CA MET A 219 6.14 -9.08 -3.98
C MET A 219 7.03 -9.06 -5.23
N ARG A 220 8.16 -9.79 -5.16
CA ARG A 220 9.08 -9.93 -6.28
C ARG A 220 9.72 -11.32 -6.29
N VAL A 221 9.90 -11.85 -7.50
CA VAL A 221 10.81 -12.97 -7.82
C VAL A 221 11.91 -12.41 -8.72
N GLU A 222 13.18 -12.66 -8.38
CA GLU A 222 14.32 -12.17 -9.14
C GLU A 222 14.34 -12.83 -10.54
N ASP A 223 14.83 -12.10 -11.53
CA ASP A 223 14.61 -12.41 -12.95
C ASP A 223 15.13 -13.82 -13.34
N GLU A 224 16.28 -14.23 -12.82
CA GLU A 224 16.87 -15.55 -13.04
C GLU A 224 16.09 -16.72 -12.40
N TYR A 225 15.19 -16.42 -11.46
CA TYR A 225 14.36 -17.41 -10.75
C TYR A 225 12.90 -17.43 -11.21
N GLN A 226 12.51 -16.56 -12.16
CA GLN A 226 11.13 -16.49 -12.65
C GLN A 226 10.71 -17.78 -13.37
N ARG A 227 9.39 -17.95 -13.51
CA ARG A 227 8.74 -19.08 -14.21
C ARG A 227 8.98 -20.45 -13.58
N ARG A 228 9.35 -20.49 -12.29
CA ARG A 228 9.58 -21.72 -11.51
C ARG A 228 8.51 -21.96 -10.44
N GLY A 229 7.40 -21.20 -10.43
CA GLY A 229 6.34 -21.33 -9.42
C GLY A 229 6.58 -20.56 -8.12
N LEU A 230 7.71 -19.85 -7.97
CA LEU A 230 8.13 -19.20 -6.72
C LEU A 230 7.20 -18.06 -6.28
N ALA A 231 6.64 -17.30 -7.23
CA ALA A 231 5.65 -16.27 -6.90
C ALA A 231 4.39 -16.87 -6.24
N ARG A 232 3.93 -18.04 -6.73
CA ARG A 232 2.82 -18.76 -6.12
C ARG A 232 3.20 -19.32 -4.74
N MET A 233 4.43 -19.81 -4.57
CA MET A 233 4.95 -20.27 -3.29
C MET A 233 4.99 -19.14 -2.26
N LEU A 234 5.52 -17.94 -2.60
CA LEU A 234 5.50 -16.76 -1.73
C LEU A 234 4.06 -16.37 -1.36
N LEU A 235 3.21 -16.18 -2.37
CA LEU A 235 1.84 -15.76 -2.19
C LEU A 235 1.10 -16.67 -1.21
N THR A 236 1.07 -17.98 -1.50
CA THR A 236 0.27 -18.93 -0.70
C THR A 236 0.79 -19.09 0.73
N ASN A 237 2.12 -19.04 0.95
CA ASN A 237 2.69 -19.06 2.28
C ASN A 237 2.32 -17.81 3.09
N GLY A 238 2.39 -16.63 2.47
CA GLY A 238 2.01 -15.39 3.15
C GLY A 238 0.53 -15.30 3.45
N LEU A 239 -0.35 -15.72 2.53
CA LEU A 239 -1.79 -15.77 2.77
C LEU A 239 -2.14 -16.72 3.94
N ASP A 240 -1.48 -17.87 4.03
CA ASP A 240 -1.68 -18.81 5.15
C ASP A 240 -1.22 -18.18 6.47
N ARG A 241 -0.07 -17.50 6.50
CA ARG A 241 0.41 -16.77 7.69
C ARG A 241 -0.56 -15.67 8.13
N LEU A 242 -1.07 -14.86 7.18
CA LEU A 242 -2.07 -13.83 7.46
C LEU A 242 -3.35 -14.42 8.08
N ALA A 243 -3.88 -15.50 7.49
CA ALA A 243 -5.07 -16.17 8.01
C ALA A 243 -4.86 -16.74 9.42
N ARG A 244 -3.69 -17.34 9.69
CA ARG A 244 -3.34 -17.83 11.04
C ARG A 244 -3.18 -16.70 12.06
N LYS A 245 -2.81 -15.48 11.64
CA LYS A 245 -2.78 -14.29 12.50
C LYS A 245 -4.17 -13.70 12.74
N GLY A 246 -5.20 -14.17 12.05
CA GLY A 246 -6.59 -13.73 12.24
C GLY A 246 -7.11 -12.80 11.15
N ALA A 247 -6.41 -12.65 10.03
CA ALA A 247 -6.97 -11.93 8.90
C ALA A 247 -8.26 -12.59 8.44
N ARG A 248 -9.29 -11.77 8.20
CA ARG A 248 -10.59 -12.23 7.65
C ARG A 248 -10.69 -11.97 6.15
N ARG A 249 -10.05 -10.92 5.69
CA ARG A 249 -10.05 -10.53 4.28
C ARG A 249 -8.63 -10.23 3.82
N LEU A 250 -8.34 -10.58 2.59
CA LEU A 250 -7.03 -10.45 1.97
C LEU A 250 -7.15 -9.54 0.75
N LYS A 251 -6.24 -8.59 0.60
CA LYS A 251 -6.21 -7.60 -0.48
C LYS A 251 -4.89 -7.67 -1.23
N VAL A 252 -4.97 -7.46 -2.52
CA VAL A 252 -3.81 -7.25 -3.41
C VAL A 252 -4.11 -6.13 -4.40
N GLY A 253 -3.08 -5.36 -4.74
CA GLY A 253 -3.07 -4.47 -5.90
C GLY A 253 -2.23 -5.06 -7.04
N PHE A 254 -2.52 -4.69 -8.29
CA PHE A 254 -1.72 -5.10 -9.44
C PHE A 254 -1.79 -4.09 -10.57
N GLU A 255 -0.64 -3.91 -11.26
CA GLU A 255 -0.48 -3.02 -12.41
C GLU A 255 -0.13 -3.81 -13.69
N THR A 256 0.24 -5.10 -13.56
CA THR A 256 0.66 -5.93 -14.69
C THR A 256 -0.24 -7.14 -14.89
N GLY A 257 -0.38 -7.57 -16.15
CA GLY A 257 -1.13 -8.79 -16.49
C GLY A 257 -0.57 -10.05 -15.81
N ALA A 258 0.73 -10.11 -15.57
CA ALA A 258 1.37 -11.24 -14.88
C ALA A 258 0.94 -11.32 -13.41
N ALA A 259 0.96 -10.20 -12.69
CA ALA A 259 0.47 -10.11 -11.30
C ALA A 259 -1.03 -10.40 -11.22
N ARG A 260 -1.83 -9.80 -12.11
CA ARG A 260 -3.26 -10.09 -12.22
C ARG A 260 -3.54 -11.58 -12.37
N ASN A 261 -2.87 -12.24 -13.32
CA ASN A 261 -3.09 -13.67 -13.58
C ASN A 261 -2.70 -14.53 -12.37
N LEU A 262 -1.61 -14.19 -11.66
CA LEU A 262 -1.19 -14.86 -10.45
C LEU A 262 -2.26 -14.77 -9.36
N TYR A 263 -2.76 -13.55 -9.07
CA TYR A 263 -3.72 -13.32 -8.00
C TYR A 263 -5.10 -13.91 -8.31
N LEU A 264 -5.63 -13.69 -9.52
CA LEU A 264 -6.92 -14.30 -9.91
C LEU A 264 -6.81 -15.84 -9.98
N GLY A 265 -5.67 -16.37 -10.45
CA GLY A 265 -5.39 -17.80 -10.44
C GLY A 265 -5.21 -18.40 -9.03
N ALA A 266 -5.02 -17.58 -8.01
CA ALA A 266 -5.00 -17.98 -6.61
C ALA A 266 -6.37 -17.87 -5.92
N GLY A 267 -7.40 -17.35 -6.62
CA GLY A 267 -8.77 -17.23 -6.13
C GLY A 267 -9.19 -15.83 -5.69
N PHE A 268 -8.32 -14.80 -5.86
CA PHE A 268 -8.76 -13.42 -5.65
C PHE A 268 -9.78 -13.01 -6.71
N VAL A 269 -10.74 -12.19 -6.30
CA VAL A 269 -11.77 -11.61 -7.17
C VAL A 269 -11.45 -10.13 -7.37
N GLN A 270 -11.27 -9.70 -8.62
CA GLN A 270 -11.07 -8.28 -8.94
C GLN A 270 -12.34 -7.50 -8.61
N THR A 271 -12.21 -6.46 -7.81
CA THR A 271 -13.33 -5.64 -7.32
C THR A 271 -13.31 -4.23 -7.86
N SER A 272 -12.15 -3.74 -8.29
CA SER A 272 -12.06 -2.43 -8.93
C SER A 272 -11.00 -2.39 -10.02
N VAL A 273 -11.17 -1.40 -10.89
CA VAL A 273 -10.15 -0.88 -11.80
C VAL A 273 -9.89 0.54 -11.33
N ASP A 274 -8.61 0.87 -11.22
CA ASP A 274 -8.17 2.17 -10.78
C ASP A 274 -7.38 2.82 -11.92
N ARG A 275 -7.58 4.12 -12.14
CA ARG A 275 -6.99 4.88 -13.23
C ARG A 275 -6.11 5.98 -12.69
N ARG A 276 -4.96 6.18 -13.33
CA ARG A 276 -4.08 7.30 -13.04
C ARG A 276 -4.56 8.54 -13.81
N LEU A 277 -4.67 9.66 -13.11
CA LEU A 277 -4.81 10.99 -13.69
C LEU A 277 -3.58 11.80 -13.36
N VAL A 278 -3.14 12.66 -14.29
CA VAL A 278 -1.95 13.49 -14.13
C VAL A 278 -2.24 14.94 -14.43
N ARG A 279 -1.55 15.82 -13.71
CA ARG A 279 -1.47 17.25 -13.97
C ARG A 279 0.01 17.61 -14.12
N SER A 280 0.39 18.13 -15.28
CA SER A 280 1.76 18.59 -15.53
C SER A 280 2.17 19.65 -14.51
N GLY A 281 3.43 19.65 -14.14
CA GLY A 281 4.03 20.76 -13.40
C GLY A 281 3.99 22.04 -14.24
N ALA A 282 3.95 23.18 -13.59
CA ALA A 282 3.99 24.49 -14.23
C ALA A 282 5.41 24.86 -14.67
#